data_314078d511842175be155d87e54587b3
#
_entry.id   314078d511842175be155d87e54587b3
#
_cell.length_a   1.000
_cell.length_b   1.000
_cell.length_c   1.000
_cell.angle_alpha   90.00
_cell.angle_beta   90.00
_cell.angle_gamma   90.00
#
_symmetry.space_group_name_H-M   'P 1'
#
loop_
_entity.id
_entity.type
_entity.pdbx_description
1 polymer ?
#
loop_
_entity_poly.entity_id
_entity_poly.type
_entity_poly.pdbx_seq_one_letter_code
_entity_poly.pdbx_strand_id
1 'polypeptide(L)'
;MTLQPLKPRRAPAWLARTGRELAGCARAQRGISLVIVLVLIGAMALASAASLRASAGSLQLLRVRSMQQLALEQAQFALRYCEAQLRLASAARNPALADAALPLTSPAAMAWPVAANWQSGAISVSAPLVPATPSPPGLKPASCLVERQLLAGGGNGVPIYIVTARGLSPDHSADASTGATRSGAAIWLQSTVLIADGQVRARSHRRIVNPPLR
;
A
#
# COMPACT_ATOMS: atom_id res chain seq x y z
N MET A 1 -5.15 49.14 -69.50
CA MET A 1 -5.83 48.70 -68.24
C MET A 1 -5.72 49.85 -67.26
N THR A 2 -6.76 50.66 -67.17
CA THR A 2 -6.84 51.87 -66.35
C THR A 2 -7.56 51.49 -65.04
N LEU A 3 -6.84 51.59 -63.90
CA LEU A 3 -7.41 51.38 -62.55
C LEU A 3 -8.19 52.64 -62.16
N GLN A 4 -9.48 52.48 -61.92
CA GLN A 4 -10.33 53.58 -61.37
C GLN A 4 -10.11 53.65 -59.86
N PRO A 5 -10.01 54.87 -59.28
CA PRO A 5 -9.88 55.10 -57.87
C PRO A 5 -11.23 54.87 -57.15
N LEU A 6 -11.20 54.01 -56.06
CA LEU A 6 -12.35 53.79 -55.21
C LEU A 6 -12.70 54.96 -54.36
N LYS A 7 -13.97 55.42 -54.50
CA LYS A 7 -14.59 56.53 -53.81
C LYS A 7 -14.74 56.23 -52.27
N PRO A 8 -14.27 57.07 -51.37
CA PRO A 8 -14.37 56.82 -49.93
C PRO A 8 -15.85 56.82 -49.50
N ARG A 9 -16.24 55.64 -48.88
CA ARG A 9 -17.56 55.52 -48.25
C ARG A 9 -17.60 56.40 -46.99
N ARG A 10 -18.54 57.34 -46.93
CA ARG A 10 -18.83 58.12 -45.72
C ARG A 10 -19.35 57.25 -44.64
N ALA A 11 -18.71 57.27 -43.45
CA ALA A 11 -19.16 56.51 -42.26
C ALA A 11 -20.55 56.99 -41.81
N PRO A 12 -21.46 56.14 -41.42
CA PRO A 12 -22.82 56.54 -41.04
C PRO A 12 -22.79 57.31 -39.73
N ALA A 13 -23.58 58.40 -39.69
CA ALA A 13 -23.63 59.43 -38.62
C ALA A 13 -24.04 58.86 -37.20
N TRP A 14 -24.48 57.58 -37.11
CA TRP A 14 -24.87 56.99 -35.82
C TRP A 14 -23.64 56.60 -34.98
N LEU A 15 -22.45 56.44 -35.58
CA LEU A 15 -21.23 56.09 -34.84
C LEU A 15 -20.67 57.25 -34.00
N ALA A 16 -21.09 58.48 -34.32
CA ALA A 16 -20.63 59.68 -33.58
C ALA A 16 -21.45 60.00 -32.31
N ARG A 17 -22.60 59.33 -32.12
CA ARG A 17 -23.51 59.60 -30.98
C ARG A 17 -23.24 58.68 -29.75
N THR A 18 -22.62 57.55 -29.93
CA THR A 18 -22.37 56.59 -28.83
C THR A 18 -21.15 56.96 -27.97
N GLY A 19 -20.28 57.86 -28.43
CA GLY A 19 -19.07 58.25 -27.70
C GLY A 19 -19.27 59.21 -26.53
N ARG A 20 -20.43 59.90 -26.46
CA ARG A 20 -20.65 60.90 -25.41
C ARG A 20 -21.39 60.44 -24.18
N GLU A 21 -22.16 59.37 -24.28
CA GLU A 21 -22.88 58.83 -23.11
C GLU A 21 -22.05 57.87 -22.23
N LEU A 22 -20.97 57.29 -22.79
CA LEU A 22 -20.10 56.38 -22.02
C LEU A 22 -19.10 57.12 -21.11
N ALA A 23 -18.86 58.40 -21.33
CA ALA A 23 -17.93 59.18 -20.51
C ALA A 23 -18.54 59.62 -19.15
N GLY A 24 -19.84 59.60 -19.00
CA GLY A 24 -20.54 60.00 -17.75
C GLY A 24 -20.58 58.89 -16.69
N CYS A 25 -20.63 57.63 -17.09
CA CYS A 25 -20.68 56.48 -16.15
C CYS A 25 -19.33 56.06 -15.55
N ALA A 26 -18.21 56.49 -16.17
CA ALA A 26 -16.88 56.06 -15.74
C ALA A 26 -16.40 56.69 -14.42
N ARG A 27 -17.04 57.79 -13.97
CA ARG A 27 -16.64 58.49 -12.73
C ARG A 27 -17.28 57.93 -11.46
N ALA A 28 -18.43 57.27 -11.54
CA ALA A 28 -19.11 56.70 -10.37
C ALA A 28 -18.62 55.30 -9.99
N GLN A 29 -17.84 54.62 -10.86
CA GLN A 29 -17.43 53.23 -10.65
C GLN A 29 -16.04 53.06 -10.00
N ARG A 30 -15.32 54.13 -9.69
CA ARG A 30 -13.93 54.03 -9.17
C ARG A 30 -13.80 53.42 -7.79
N GLY A 31 -14.86 53.37 -6.98
CA GLY A 31 -14.83 52.74 -5.63
C GLY A 31 -15.19 51.25 -5.63
N ILE A 32 -16.08 50.82 -6.53
CA ILE A 32 -16.63 49.47 -6.54
C ILE A 32 -15.62 48.45 -7.10
N SER A 33 -14.81 48.86 -8.08
CA SER A 33 -13.82 47.95 -8.69
C SER A 33 -12.76 47.49 -7.72
N LEU A 34 -12.33 48.31 -6.76
CA LEU A 34 -11.36 47.94 -5.72
C LEU A 34 -11.93 46.82 -4.81
N VAL A 35 -13.19 46.98 -4.41
CA VAL A 35 -13.84 45.96 -3.54
C VAL A 35 -14.00 44.62 -4.27
N ILE A 36 -14.39 44.66 -5.55
CA ILE A 36 -14.51 43.43 -6.37
C ILE A 36 -13.16 42.74 -6.51
N VAL A 37 -12.09 43.49 -6.76
CA VAL A 37 -10.73 42.91 -6.88
C VAL A 37 -10.28 42.30 -5.55
N LEU A 38 -10.53 42.98 -4.42
CA LEU A 38 -10.19 42.45 -3.11
C LEU A 38 -10.95 41.13 -2.79
N VAL A 39 -12.24 41.08 -3.11
CA VAL A 39 -13.06 39.88 -2.94
C VAL A 39 -12.55 38.73 -3.83
N LEU A 40 -12.22 39.04 -5.10
CA LEU A 40 -11.65 38.02 -6.02
C LEU A 40 -10.31 37.48 -5.53
N ILE A 41 -9.41 38.35 -5.08
CA ILE A 41 -8.11 37.95 -4.53
C ILE A 41 -8.33 37.07 -3.26
N GLY A 42 -9.23 37.50 -2.39
CA GLY A 42 -9.61 36.75 -1.20
C GLY A 42 -10.17 35.34 -1.53
N ALA A 43 -11.08 35.28 -2.51
CA ALA A 43 -11.65 34.02 -2.98
C ALA A 43 -10.58 33.08 -3.58
N MET A 44 -9.68 33.63 -4.41
CA MET A 44 -8.57 32.87 -4.99
C MET A 44 -7.58 32.38 -3.92
N ALA A 45 -7.29 33.17 -2.91
CA ALA A 45 -6.42 32.79 -1.80
C ALA A 45 -7.03 31.63 -0.98
N LEU A 46 -8.33 31.70 -0.70
CA LEU A 46 -9.04 30.63 0.00
C LEU A 46 -9.10 29.34 -0.83
N ALA A 47 -9.39 29.43 -2.13
CA ALA A 47 -9.39 28.28 -3.03
C ALA A 47 -8.01 27.63 -3.13
N SER A 48 -6.93 28.42 -3.20
CA SER A 48 -5.56 27.92 -3.21
C SER A 48 -5.19 27.23 -1.90
N ALA A 49 -5.56 27.80 -0.76
CA ALA A 49 -5.32 27.18 0.54
C ALA A 49 -6.07 25.86 0.71
N ALA A 50 -7.31 25.76 0.21
CA ALA A 50 -8.09 24.51 0.24
C ALA A 50 -7.46 23.43 -0.64
N SER A 51 -6.98 23.77 -1.83
CA SER A 51 -6.33 22.82 -2.74
C SER A 51 -5.01 22.28 -2.18
N LEU A 52 -4.21 23.11 -1.51
CA LEU A 52 -2.97 22.67 -0.84
C LEU A 52 -3.24 21.69 0.29
N ARG A 53 -4.28 21.94 1.10
CA ARG A 53 -4.67 21.00 2.17
C ARG A 53 -5.15 19.65 1.62
N ALA A 54 -5.94 19.67 0.55
CA ALA A 54 -6.39 18.44 -0.12
C ALA A 54 -5.20 17.64 -0.69
N SER A 55 -4.22 18.33 -1.31
CA SER A 55 -3.01 17.70 -1.84
C SER A 55 -2.16 17.07 -0.76
N ALA A 56 -1.97 17.74 0.38
CA ALA A 56 -1.21 17.20 1.51
C ALA A 56 -1.87 15.93 2.08
N GLY A 57 -3.20 15.91 2.19
CA GLY A 57 -3.94 14.73 2.65
C GLY A 57 -3.81 13.54 1.69
N SER A 58 -3.85 13.79 0.37
CA SER A 58 -3.70 12.74 -0.63
C SER A 58 -2.31 12.12 -0.62
N LEU A 59 -1.26 12.90 -0.42
CA LEU A 59 0.12 12.41 -0.30
C LEU A 59 0.32 11.51 0.92
N GLN A 60 -0.27 11.84 2.06
CA GLN A 60 -0.23 11.00 3.26
C GLN A 60 -0.92 9.65 3.01
N LEU A 61 -2.06 9.66 2.33
CA LEU A 61 -2.81 8.46 2.01
C LEU A 61 -2.04 7.55 1.04
N LEU A 62 -1.39 8.13 0.04
CA LEU A 62 -0.54 7.41 -0.89
C LEU A 62 0.66 6.77 -0.18
N ARG A 63 1.28 7.48 0.75
CA ARG A 63 2.38 6.94 1.56
C ARG A 63 1.93 5.73 2.38
N VAL A 64 0.81 5.84 3.09
CA VAL A 64 0.27 4.72 3.87
C VAL A 64 -0.04 3.51 3.00
N ARG A 65 -0.65 3.73 1.83
CA ARG A 65 -0.95 2.65 0.87
C ARG A 65 0.33 2.00 0.34
N SER A 66 1.34 2.78 -0.02
CA SER A 66 2.61 2.22 -0.52
C SER A 66 3.32 1.38 0.54
N MET A 67 3.30 1.81 1.81
CA MET A 67 3.86 1.04 2.93
C MET A 67 3.10 -0.26 3.17
N GLN A 68 1.76 -0.24 3.10
CA GLN A 68 0.94 -1.45 3.20
C GLN A 68 1.18 -2.41 2.03
N GLN A 69 1.33 -1.90 0.81
CA GLN A 69 1.62 -2.71 -0.35
C GLN A 69 3.00 -3.37 -0.24
N LEU A 70 4.02 -2.63 0.18
CA LEU A 70 5.35 -3.18 0.41
C LEU A 70 5.32 -4.31 1.47
N ALA A 71 4.61 -4.10 2.59
CA ALA A 71 4.44 -5.13 3.61
C ALA A 71 3.70 -6.36 3.05
N LEU A 72 2.71 -6.18 2.17
CA LEU A 72 1.99 -7.26 1.51
C LEU A 72 2.90 -8.07 0.59
N GLU A 73 3.71 -7.40 -0.24
CA GLU A 73 4.66 -8.04 -1.15
C GLU A 73 5.70 -8.86 -0.36
N GLN A 74 6.20 -8.32 0.74
CA GLN A 74 7.09 -9.00 1.66
C GLN A 74 6.45 -10.27 2.25
N ALA A 75 5.20 -10.17 2.73
CA ALA A 75 4.47 -11.31 3.27
C ALA A 75 4.23 -12.39 2.19
N GLN A 76 3.85 -11.99 0.98
CA GLN A 76 3.66 -12.92 -0.14
C GLN A 76 4.95 -13.62 -0.53
N PHE A 77 6.06 -12.89 -0.52
CA PHE A 77 7.37 -13.46 -0.82
C PHE A 77 7.75 -14.53 0.20
N ALA A 78 7.64 -14.22 1.50
CA ALA A 78 7.92 -15.19 2.57
C ALA A 78 7.01 -16.41 2.49
N LEU A 79 5.71 -16.21 2.23
CA LEU A 79 4.75 -17.30 2.07
C LEU A 79 5.15 -18.24 0.93
N ARG A 80 5.44 -17.68 -0.26
CA ARG A 80 5.85 -18.46 -1.43
C ARG A 80 7.17 -19.19 -1.21
N TYR A 81 8.12 -18.55 -0.54
CA TYR A 81 9.38 -19.19 -0.19
C TYR A 81 9.16 -20.43 0.68
N CYS A 82 8.42 -20.28 1.79
CA CYS A 82 8.15 -21.39 2.69
C CYS A 82 7.33 -22.50 2.02
N GLU A 83 6.33 -22.16 1.22
CA GLU A 83 5.59 -23.16 0.42
C GLU A 83 6.47 -23.88 -0.61
N ALA A 84 7.41 -23.18 -1.24
CA ALA A 84 8.33 -23.79 -2.19
C ALA A 84 9.28 -24.77 -1.49
N GLN A 85 9.78 -24.41 -0.31
CA GLN A 85 10.59 -25.31 0.51
C GLN A 85 9.83 -26.58 0.89
N LEU A 86 8.56 -26.48 1.26
CA LEU A 86 7.75 -27.63 1.63
C LEU A 86 7.53 -28.64 0.49
N ARG A 87 7.69 -28.23 -0.76
CA ARG A 87 7.62 -29.13 -1.93
C ARG A 87 8.87 -29.99 -2.10
N LEU A 88 9.98 -29.56 -1.51
CA LEU A 88 11.21 -30.31 -1.53
C LEU A 88 11.12 -31.53 -0.56
N ALA A 89 11.92 -32.54 -0.80
CA ALA A 89 12.10 -33.60 0.20
C ALA A 89 12.63 -33.03 1.52
N SER A 90 12.21 -33.54 2.66
CA SER A 90 12.54 -32.98 3.99
C SER A 90 14.04 -32.73 4.21
N ALA A 91 14.89 -33.62 3.71
CA ALA A 91 16.35 -33.52 3.79
C ALA A 91 16.94 -32.43 2.88
N ALA A 92 16.21 -31.97 1.84
CA ALA A 92 16.65 -30.93 0.90
C ALA A 92 16.10 -29.53 1.24
N ARG A 93 15.27 -29.43 2.28
CA ARG A 93 14.72 -28.17 2.76
C ARG A 93 15.74 -27.40 3.58
N ASN A 94 15.47 -26.10 3.76
CA ASN A 94 16.13 -25.38 4.85
C ASN A 94 16.01 -26.19 6.15
N PRO A 95 17.09 -26.38 6.93
CA PRO A 95 17.08 -27.23 8.15
C PRO A 95 15.96 -26.82 9.14
N ALA A 96 15.64 -25.54 9.24
CA ALA A 96 14.54 -25.07 10.10
C ALA A 96 13.14 -25.45 9.56
N LEU A 97 13.02 -25.94 8.33
CA LEU A 97 11.79 -26.42 7.69
C LEU A 97 11.79 -27.95 7.49
N ALA A 98 12.79 -28.63 8.00
CA ALA A 98 12.76 -30.10 8.03
C ALA A 98 11.62 -30.60 8.94
N ASP A 99 10.98 -31.71 8.58
CA ASP A 99 9.79 -32.20 9.30
C ASP A 99 10.06 -32.46 10.80
N ALA A 100 11.30 -32.80 11.14
CA ALA A 100 11.72 -32.99 12.53
C ALA A 100 11.84 -31.67 13.32
N ALA A 101 12.09 -30.56 12.63
CA ALA A 101 12.21 -29.23 13.25
C ALA A 101 10.86 -28.51 13.37
N LEU A 102 9.85 -28.93 12.59
CA LEU A 102 8.54 -28.27 12.60
C LEU A 102 7.74 -28.66 13.86
N PRO A 103 7.17 -27.65 14.55
CA PRO A 103 6.31 -27.93 15.68
C PRO A 103 5.07 -28.71 15.21
N LEU A 104 4.78 -29.82 15.91
CA LEU A 104 3.52 -30.52 15.72
C LEU A 104 2.46 -29.85 16.59
N THR A 105 1.50 -29.24 15.94
CA THR A 105 0.45 -28.44 16.58
C THR A 105 -0.92 -29.06 16.35
N SER A 106 -1.91 -28.59 17.09
CA SER A 106 -3.32 -28.89 16.88
C SER A 106 -4.09 -27.64 16.57
N PRO A 107 -5.31 -27.72 16.00
CA PRO A 107 -6.14 -26.54 15.75
C PRO A 107 -6.40 -25.69 17.00
N ALA A 108 -6.37 -26.31 18.19
CA ALA A 108 -6.55 -25.61 19.47
C ALA A 108 -5.27 -24.94 20.01
N ALA A 109 -4.09 -25.41 19.58
CA ALA A 109 -2.79 -24.98 20.11
C ALA A 109 -1.83 -24.65 18.96
N MET A 110 -2.16 -23.65 18.16
CA MET A 110 -1.31 -23.14 17.08
C MET A 110 -0.13 -22.35 17.64
N ALA A 111 1.03 -22.43 16.98
CA ALA A 111 2.24 -21.73 17.38
C ALA A 111 2.28 -20.28 16.85
N TRP A 112 1.65 -20.01 15.70
CA TRP A 112 1.71 -18.67 15.06
C TRP A 112 1.12 -17.51 15.90
N PRO A 113 0.13 -17.70 16.82
CA PRO A 113 -0.38 -16.60 17.64
C PRO A 113 0.58 -16.21 18.79
N VAL A 114 1.61 -17.01 19.06
CA VAL A 114 2.55 -16.75 20.15
C VAL A 114 3.67 -15.83 19.66
N ALA A 115 3.76 -14.63 20.25
CA ALA A 115 4.71 -13.59 19.83
C ALA A 115 6.18 -14.05 19.91
N ALA A 116 6.54 -14.84 20.93
CA ALA A 116 7.89 -15.35 21.12
C ALA A 116 8.35 -16.26 19.95
N ASN A 117 7.45 -16.99 19.33
CA ASN A 117 7.79 -17.86 18.19
C ASN A 117 8.23 -17.07 16.95
N TRP A 118 7.85 -15.81 16.84
CA TRP A 118 8.29 -14.93 15.77
C TRP A 118 9.67 -14.33 16.00
N GLN A 119 10.18 -14.41 17.20
CA GLN A 119 11.52 -13.96 17.56
C GLN A 119 12.57 -15.07 17.38
N SER A 120 12.21 -16.31 17.73
CA SER A 120 13.15 -17.45 17.75
C SER A 120 12.85 -18.56 16.75
N GLY A 121 11.58 -18.79 16.41
CA GLY A 121 11.15 -19.91 15.57
C GLY A 121 10.79 -19.54 14.12
N ALA A 122 10.60 -18.26 13.83
CA ALA A 122 10.27 -17.84 12.48
C ALA A 122 11.52 -17.73 11.61
N ILE A 123 11.39 -18.17 10.36
CA ILE A 123 12.45 -18.08 9.37
C ILE A 123 12.41 -16.69 8.74
N SER A 124 13.51 -15.96 8.87
CA SER A 124 13.70 -14.69 8.17
C SER A 124 14.02 -14.96 6.71
N VAL A 125 13.21 -14.40 5.83
CA VAL A 125 13.36 -14.51 4.38
C VAL A 125 13.67 -13.15 3.82
N SER A 126 14.89 -12.94 3.37
CA SER A 126 15.26 -11.75 2.63
C SER A 126 14.81 -11.92 1.17
N ALA A 127 14.00 -10.99 0.68
CA ALA A 127 13.69 -10.96 -0.75
C ALA A 127 15.02 -10.84 -1.52
N PRO A 128 15.22 -11.64 -2.58
CA PRO A 128 16.33 -11.40 -3.49
C PRO A 128 16.08 -10.05 -4.14
N LEU A 129 16.73 -9.04 -3.61
CA LEU A 129 16.77 -7.73 -4.27
C LEU A 129 17.50 -7.94 -5.59
N VAL A 130 16.98 -7.33 -6.64
CA VAL A 130 17.71 -7.27 -7.92
C VAL A 130 19.13 -6.82 -7.60
N PRO A 131 20.19 -7.54 -8.02
CA PRO A 131 21.55 -7.31 -7.55
C PRO A 131 22.10 -5.89 -7.72
N ALA A 132 21.39 -5.04 -8.46
CA ALA A 132 21.79 -3.66 -8.79
C ALA A 132 21.14 -2.58 -7.90
N THR A 133 20.21 -2.91 -7.00
CA THR A 133 19.55 -1.89 -6.18
C THR A 133 19.89 -2.10 -4.70
N PRO A 134 20.49 -1.11 -4.02
CA PRO A 134 20.66 -1.18 -2.58
C PRO A 134 19.31 -1.33 -1.90
N SER A 135 19.24 -2.20 -0.89
CA SER A 135 18.02 -2.35 -0.08
C SER A 135 17.61 -0.98 0.45
N PRO A 136 16.31 -0.62 0.34
CA PRO A 136 15.83 0.58 0.98
C PRO A 136 16.23 0.59 2.46
N PRO A 137 16.77 1.68 2.98
CA PRO A 137 17.15 1.74 4.39
C PRO A 137 15.94 1.45 5.28
N GLY A 138 16.12 0.60 6.30
CA GLY A 138 15.07 0.23 7.23
C GLY A 138 14.15 -0.91 6.75
N LEU A 139 14.40 -1.52 5.59
CA LEU A 139 13.63 -2.67 5.17
C LEU A 139 13.84 -3.84 6.14
N LYS A 140 12.76 -4.29 6.78
CA LYS A 140 12.78 -5.43 7.68
C LYS A 140 12.60 -6.71 6.88
N PRO A 141 13.32 -7.79 7.18
CA PRO A 141 13.13 -9.06 6.49
C PRO A 141 11.73 -9.58 6.73
N ALA A 142 11.13 -10.13 5.69
CA ALA A 142 9.91 -10.91 5.83
C ALA A 142 10.18 -12.17 6.63
N SER A 143 9.17 -12.70 7.28
CA SER A 143 9.33 -13.93 8.06
C SER A 143 8.17 -14.88 7.82
N CYS A 144 8.45 -16.19 7.87
CA CYS A 144 7.42 -17.22 7.88
C CYS A 144 7.64 -18.21 9.03
N LEU A 145 6.54 -18.68 9.56
CA LEU A 145 6.46 -19.75 10.54
C LEU A 145 5.68 -20.90 9.91
N VAL A 146 6.21 -22.10 9.98
CA VAL A 146 5.55 -23.32 9.47
C VAL A 146 5.24 -24.25 10.63
N GLU A 147 4.02 -24.72 10.66
CA GLU A 147 3.51 -25.67 11.64
C GLU A 147 3.02 -26.92 10.92
N ARG A 148 3.19 -28.06 11.54
CA ARG A 148 2.68 -29.32 11.03
C ARG A 148 1.51 -29.81 11.88
N GLN A 149 0.44 -30.20 11.23
CA GLN A 149 -0.71 -30.84 11.88
C GLN A 149 -0.96 -32.21 11.23
N LEU A 150 -1.48 -33.14 12.00
CA LEU A 150 -1.92 -34.42 11.47
C LEU A 150 -3.45 -34.44 11.41
N LEU A 151 -4.00 -34.80 10.27
CA LEU A 151 -5.43 -35.07 10.16
C LEU A 151 -5.74 -36.36 10.97
N ALA A 152 -6.65 -36.23 11.94
CA ALA A 152 -7.18 -37.36 12.66
C ALA A 152 -8.03 -38.21 11.70
N GLY A 153 -7.57 -39.42 11.38
CA GLY A 153 -8.33 -40.32 10.51
C GLY A 153 -7.48 -41.46 9.92
N GLY A 154 -7.06 -42.40 10.78
CA GLY A 154 -6.37 -43.62 10.36
C GLY A 154 -4.85 -43.59 10.49
N GLY A 155 -4.28 -44.55 11.10
CA GLY A 155 -2.92 -44.87 11.59
C GLY A 155 -1.67 -44.15 11.03
N ASN A 156 -1.70 -43.53 9.88
CA ASN A 156 -0.65 -42.67 9.34
C ASN A 156 -1.29 -41.35 8.85
N GLY A 157 -1.57 -40.43 9.78
CA GLY A 157 -2.19 -39.17 9.46
C GLY A 157 -1.44 -38.40 8.36
N VAL A 158 -2.15 -37.94 7.33
CA VAL A 158 -1.56 -37.12 6.27
C VAL A 158 -1.16 -35.75 6.85
N PRO A 159 0.11 -35.34 6.70
CA PRO A 159 0.54 -34.08 7.25
C PRO A 159 -0.09 -32.90 6.52
N ILE A 160 -0.65 -32.00 7.29
CA ILE A 160 -1.07 -30.64 6.83
C ILE A 160 -0.03 -29.67 7.34
N TYR A 161 0.41 -28.79 6.47
CA TYR A 161 1.32 -27.70 6.83
C TYR A 161 0.56 -26.40 6.86
N ILE A 162 0.67 -25.67 7.97
CA ILE A 162 0.15 -24.33 8.10
C ILE A 162 1.34 -23.37 8.00
N VAL A 163 1.38 -22.61 6.94
CA VAL A 163 2.41 -21.60 6.67
C VAL A 163 1.83 -20.25 7.01
N THR A 164 2.35 -19.60 8.02
CA THR A 164 1.99 -18.22 8.37
C THR A 164 3.15 -17.31 8.01
N ALA A 165 2.92 -16.30 7.19
CA ALA A 165 3.93 -15.33 6.76
C ALA A 165 3.59 -13.93 7.26
N ARG A 166 4.63 -13.18 7.60
CA ARG A 166 4.54 -11.80 8.06
C ARG A 166 5.45 -10.92 7.24
N GLY A 167 4.88 -9.85 6.67
CA GLY A 167 5.61 -8.76 6.04
C GLY A 167 5.43 -7.48 6.82
N LEU A 168 6.50 -6.71 6.94
CA LEU A 168 6.56 -5.50 7.74
C LEU A 168 6.96 -4.31 6.86
N SER A 169 6.32 -3.15 7.07
CA SER A 169 6.79 -1.91 6.45
C SER A 169 8.09 -1.42 7.10
N PRO A 170 8.90 -0.60 6.42
CA PRO A 170 10.16 -0.07 6.95
C PRO A 170 9.98 0.69 8.27
N ASP A 171 8.87 1.42 8.40
CA ASP A 171 8.51 2.22 9.58
C ASP A 171 7.76 1.43 10.67
N HIS A 172 7.64 0.09 10.49
CA HIS A 172 6.95 -0.75 11.46
C HIS A 172 7.69 -0.78 12.81
N SER A 173 6.96 -0.57 13.88
CA SER A 173 7.40 -0.86 15.25
C SER A 173 6.33 -1.65 15.97
N ALA A 174 6.76 -2.54 16.86
CA ALA A 174 5.88 -3.35 17.68
C ALA A 174 6.22 -3.16 19.16
N ASP A 175 5.24 -3.43 19.98
CA ASP A 175 5.42 -3.56 21.41
C ASP A 175 6.28 -4.80 21.71
N ALA A 176 7.32 -4.64 22.53
CA ALA A 176 8.26 -5.71 22.82
C ALA A 176 7.62 -6.86 23.62
N SER A 177 6.61 -6.57 24.42
CA SER A 177 5.96 -7.55 25.30
C SER A 177 4.80 -8.27 24.62
N THR A 178 3.99 -7.55 23.85
CA THR A 178 2.77 -8.09 23.24
C THR A 178 2.91 -8.40 21.75
N GLY A 179 3.97 -7.89 21.09
CA GLY A 179 4.12 -7.96 19.64
C GLY A 179 3.11 -7.10 18.85
N ALA A 180 2.24 -6.34 19.54
CA ALA A 180 1.25 -5.50 18.90
C ALA A 180 1.90 -4.37 18.10
N THR A 181 1.40 -4.11 16.89
CA THR A 181 1.92 -3.03 16.04
C THR A 181 1.64 -1.67 16.67
N ARG A 182 2.68 -0.87 16.91
CA ARG A 182 2.59 0.52 17.40
C ARG A 182 2.61 1.52 16.26
N SER A 183 3.42 1.28 15.23
CA SER A 183 3.49 2.13 14.05
C SER A 183 3.76 1.30 12.80
N GLY A 184 3.51 1.89 11.62
CA GLY A 184 3.70 1.24 10.34
C GLY A 184 2.64 0.18 10.02
N ALA A 185 2.95 -0.70 9.09
CA ALA A 185 2.07 -1.77 8.64
C ALA A 185 2.70 -3.15 8.89
N ALA A 186 1.90 -4.08 9.38
CA ALA A 186 2.19 -5.50 9.45
C ALA A 186 1.09 -6.26 8.70
N ILE A 187 1.46 -7.03 7.69
CA ILE A 187 0.54 -7.86 6.91
C ILE A 187 0.82 -9.33 7.21
N TRP A 188 -0.25 -10.05 7.49
CA TRP A 188 -0.21 -11.44 7.83
C TRP A 188 -0.97 -12.27 6.80
N LEU A 189 -0.31 -13.26 6.24
CA LEU A 189 -0.88 -14.20 5.31
C LEU A 189 -0.72 -15.62 5.86
N GLN A 190 -1.71 -16.44 5.66
CA GLN A 190 -1.66 -17.84 6.05
C GLN A 190 -2.09 -18.72 4.89
N SER A 191 -1.35 -19.79 4.70
CA SER A 191 -1.67 -20.86 3.76
C SER A 191 -1.75 -22.17 4.52
N THR A 192 -2.76 -22.96 4.20
CA THR A 192 -2.87 -24.36 4.63
C THR A 192 -2.58 -25.23 3.43
N VAL A 193 -1.57 -26.09 3.53
CA VAL A 193 -1.08 -26.91 2.41
C VAL A 193 -1.14 -28.37 2.82
N LEU A 194 -1.85 -29.17 2.05
CA LEU A 194 -1.87 -30.63 2.15
C LEU A 194 -0.87 -31.20 1.15
N ILE A 195 0.14 -31.92 1.63
CA ILE A 195 1.15 -32.56 0.78
C ILE A 195 1.05 -34.05 0.98
N ALA A 196 0.84 -34.78 -0.11
CA ALA A 196 0.90 -36.23 -0.16
C ALA A 196 1.77 -36.63 -1.36
N ASP A 197 2.66 -37.60 -1.15
CA ASP A 197 3.60 -38.11 -2.17
C ASP A 197 4.47 -37.00 -2.81
N GLY A 198 4.88 -36.00 -2.02
CA GLY A 198 5.65 -34.84 -2.53
C GLY A 198 4.87 -33.88 -3.39
N GLN A 199 3.55 -34.06 -3.55
CA GLN A 199 2.67 -33.21 -4.35
C GLN A 199 1.69 -32.47 -3.47
N VAL A 200 1.43 -31.19 -3.85
CA VAL A 200 0.39 -30.40 -3.22
C VAL A 200 -0.97 -30.91 -3.69
N ARG A 201 -1.74 -31.51 -2.79
CA ARG A 201 -3.08 -32.03 -3.07
C ARG A 201 -4.18 -30.99 -2.85
N ALA A 202 -4.00 -30.13 -1.85
CA ALA A 202 -4.91 -29.05 -1.57
C ALA A 202 -4.16 -27.84 -1.00
N ARG A 203 -4.65 -26.67 -1.30
CA ARG A 203 -4.11 -25.40 -0.79
C ARG A 203 -5.23 -24.39 -0.56
N SER A 204 -5.18 -23.75 0.59
CA SER A 204 -6.09 -22.65 0.96
C SER A 204 -5.28 -21.46 1.44
N HIS A 205 -5.71 -20.27 1.09
CA HIS A 205 -5.07 -19.02 1.51
C HIS A 205 -6.05 -18.12 2.24
N ARG A 206 -5.58 -17.45 3.29
CA ARG A 206 -6.32 -16.40 3.97
C ARG A 206 -5.40 -15.26 4.40
N ARG A 207 -5.94 -14.07 4.46
CA ARG A 207 -5.32 -12.92 5.14
C ARG A 207 -5.79 -12.90 6.59
N ILE A 208 -4.86 -12.75 7.52
CA ILE A 208 -5.19 -12.60 8.93
C ILE A 208 -5.23 -11.09 9.23
N VAL A 209 -6.36 -10.64 9.73
CA VAL A 209 -6.57 -9.25 10.17
C VAL A 209 -6.52 -9.24 11.68
N ASN A 210 -5.71 -8.35 12.27
CA ASN A 210 -5.52 -8.22 13.71
C ASN A 210 -5.18 -9.56 14.39
N PRO A 211 -3.98 -10.12 14.14
CA PRO A 211 -3.59 -11.37 14.76
C PRO A 211 -3.64 -11.25 16.28
N PRO A 212 -4.27 -12.21 16.98
CA PRO A 212 -4.27 -12.25 18.44
C PRO A 212 -2.91 -12.75 18.90
N LEU A 213 -1.89 -11.91 18.89
CA LEU A 213 -0.59 -12.25 19.46
C LEU A 213 -0.71 -12.32 20.99
N ARG A 214 -0.20 -13.40 21.56
CA ARG A 214 -0.22 -13.69 23.01
C ARG A 214 1.20 -13.79 23.52
#